data_5c034a3f72703bd8b70c3e0d5fde55b0
#
_entry.id   5c034a3f72703bd8b70c3e0d5fde55b0
#
_cell.length_a   1.000
_cell.length_b   1.000
_cell.length_c   1.000
_cell.angle_alpha   90.00
_cell.angle_beta   90.00
_cell.angle_gamma   90.00
#
_symmetry.space_group_name_H-M   'P 1'
#
loop_
_entity.id
_entity.type
_entity.pdbx_description
1 polymer ?
#
loop_
_entity_poly.entity_id
_entity_poly.type
_entity_poly.pdbx_seq_one_letter_code
_entity_poly.pdbx_strand_id
1 'polypeptide(L)'
;HGPTLIDNNIMLSKVSLRMATEGVACVHNLMLGALTSVGSGTDFQADGKNQPRYTPYHIPHRTEVAGFMTILHGDDRFYNNIFVQNQPVEEVEVKEDMGMMMADNQVVGTSVFDDYPTFEEWYAPFKELEGKAAKEFDMMKLMGPHFAKLPVWAGGNVYLNGAKAWKKETENLVDSENPVKIEVVEDGDHVSIRTNLFDVIGDYRTGMISSDTLGEAFEPEERFETPDGEDILFDMDYAGNHRGTDVLPGPFADREAAEAQLW
;
A
#
# COMPACT_ATOMS: atom_id res chain seq x y z
N HIS A 1 -10.92 -7.34 -4.15
CA HIS A 1 -10.93 -6.72 -5.48
C HIS A 1 -10.82 -5.21 -5.32
N GLY A 2 -10.05 -4.60 -6.21
CA GLY A 2 -9.82 -3.16 -6.23
C GLY A 2 -10.84 -2.44 -7.13
N PRO A 3 -10.63 -1.15 -7.34
CA PRO A 3 -9.67 -0.32 -6.62
C PRO A 3 -10.12 -0.05 -5.18
N THR A 4 -9.15 -0.01 -4.27
CA THR A 4 -9.40 0.31 -2.86
C THR A 4 -8.48 1.46 -2.47
N LEU A 5 -9.04 2.58 -2.04
CA LEU A 5 -8.29 3.75 -1.59
C LEU A 5 -8.29 3.84 -0.06
N ILE A 6 -7.11 4.04 0.51
CA ILE A 6 -6.87 4.22 1.94
C ILE A 6 -5.96 5.44 2.08
N ASP A 7 -6.54 6.57 2.46
CA ASP A 7 -5.79 7.83 2.53
C ASP A 7 -6.01 8.61 3.83
N ASN A 8 -5.01 9.39 4.20
CA ASN A 8 -5.02 10.28 5.36
C ASN A 8 -5.39 9.61 6.71
N ASN A 9 -5.12 8.31 6.88
CA ASN A 9 -5.42 7.63 8.13
C ASN A 9 -4.25 7.67 9.12
N ILE A 10 -4.60 7.55 10.41
CA ILE A 10 -3.67 7.40 11.52
C ILE A 10 -3.88 6.01 12.12
N MET A 11 -2.97 5.08 11.82
CA MET A 11 -3.07 3.67 12.19
C MET A 11 -2.04 3.33 13.27
N LEU A 12 -2.47 3.22 14.52
CA LEU A 12 -1.61 3.09 15.70
C LEU A 12 -1.51 1.65 16.23
N SER A 13 -2.21 0.69 15.64
CA SER A 13 -2.22 -0.71 16.05
C SER A 13 -0.97 -1.48 15.58
N LYS A 14 -0.71 -2.66 16.17
CA LYS A 14 0.44 -3.53 15.80
C LYS A 14 0.41 -4.00 14.34
N VAL A 15 -0.76 -4.16 13.77
CA VAL A 15 -0.99 -4.43 12.35
C VAL A 15 -1.83 -3.28 11.81
N SER A 16 -1.24 -2.50 10.93
CA SER A 16 -1.95 -1.38 10.28
C SER A 16 -2.93 -1.90 9.24
N LEU A 17 -2.53 -2.88 8.44
CA LEU A 17 -3.35 -3.36 7.34
C LEU A 17 -3.06 -4.82 7.02
N ARG A 18 -4.12 -5.61 6.86
CA ARG A 18 -4.05 -6.97 6.31
C ARG A 18 -4.57 -6.96 4.88
N MET A 19 -3.64 -7.11 3.95
CA MET A 19 -3.93 -7.04 2.53
C MET A 19 -4.16 -8.46 1.98
N ALA A 20 -5.41 -8.76 1.66
CA ALA A 20 -5.82 -10.05 1.09
C ALA A 20 -6.48 -9.86 -0.28
N THR A 21 -6.17 -8.76 -0.94
CA THR A 21 -6.71 -8.32 -2.23
C THR A 21 -5.59 -7.71 -3.07
N GLU A 22 -5.92 -7.17 -4.19
CA GLU A 22 -5.05 -6.41 -5.11
C GLU A 22 -5.71 -5.08 -5.49
N GLY A 23 -4.96 -4.18 -6.10
CA GLY A 23 -5.47 -2.88 -6.50
C GLY A 23 -5.71 -1.94 -5.32
N VAL A 24 -4.82 -1.93 -4.32
CA VAL A 24 -4.90 -1.05 -3.14
C VAL A 24 -3.98 0.14 -3.31
N ALA A 25 -4.48 1.34 -3.04
CA ALA A 25 -3.69 2.56 -2.94
C ALA A 25 -3.69 3.08 -1.49
N CYS A 26 -2.51 3.18 -0.89
CA CYS A 26 -2.27 3.80 0.40
C CYS A 26 -1.58 5.14 0.18
N VAL A 27 -2.25 6.25 0.52
CA VAL A 27 -1.77 7.60 0.25
C VAL A 27 -1.84 8.44 1.52
N HIS A 28 -0.74 9.09 1.88
CA HIS A 28 -0.71 10.02 3.04
C HIS A 28 -1.12 9.43 4.40
N ASN A 29 -0.87 8.16 4.66
CA ASN A 29 -1.18 7.56 5.95
C ASN A 29 0.00 7.65 6.93
N LEU A 30 -0.29 7.63 8.23
CA LEU A 30 0.66 7.35 9.30
C LEU A 30 0.41 5.94 9.81
N MET A 31 1.39 5.06 9.70
CA MET A 31 1.27 3.64 10.04
C MET A 31 2.34 3.22 11.05
N LEU A 32 1.92 2.82 12.25
CA LEU A 32 2.79 2.33 13.32
C LEU A 32 2.85 0.81 13.40
N GLY A 33 2.04 0.12 12.63
CA GLY A 33 1.95 -1.33 12.57
C GLY A 33 2.38 -1.91 11.23
N ALA A 34 2.62 -3.20 11.22
CA ALA A 34 3.01 -3.91 10.02
C ALA A 34 1.91 -3.92 8.94
N LEU A 35 2.34 -3.98 7.69
CA LEU A 35 1.52 -4.44 6.58
C LEU A 35 1.68 -5.94 6.45
N THR A 36 0.58 -6.67 6.26
CA THR A 36 0.63 -8.10 6.00
C THR A 36 -0.02 -8.40 4.65
N SER A 37 0.72 -9.08 3.78
CA SER A 37 0.18 -9.65 2.56
C SER A 37 -0.27 -11.07 2.84
N VAL A 38 -1.58 -11.28 2.90
CA VAL A 38 -2.18 -12.56 3.32
C VAL A 38 -2.34 -13.46 2.11
N GLY A 39 -1.37 -14.33 1.88
CA GLY A 39 -1.38 -15.35 0.84
C GLY A 39 -1.57 -14.80 -0.56
N SER A 40 -0.74 -15.14 -1.50
CA SER A 40 -1.00 -14.77 -2.89
C SER A 40 -2.23 -15.52 -3.40
N GLY A 41 -2.86 -15.04 -4.47
CA GLY A 41 -3.99 -15.68 -5.10
C GLY A 41 -3.73 -17.11 -5.53
N THR A 42 -2.46 -17.43 -5.74
CA THR A 42 -1.97 -18.77 -6.09
C THR A 42 -1.43 -19.55 -4.90
N ASP A 43 -1.32 -18.94 -3.71
CA ASP A 43 -0.70 -19.54 -2.52
C ASP A 43 -1.70 -20.20 -1.58
N PHE A 44 -2.99 -20.09 -1.85
CA PHE A 44 -3.98 -20.80 -1.07
C PHE A 44 -3.77 -22.31 -1.23
N GLN A 45 -3.36 -22.97 -0.16
CA GLN A 45 -3.09 -24.39 -0.18
C GLN A 45 -4.31 -25.18 0.29
N ALA A 46 -4.83 -26.02 -0.61
CA ALA A 46 -5.75 -27.08 -0.27
C ALA A 46 -5.08 -28.40 -0.67
N ASP A 47 -5.08 -29.39 0.23
CA ASP A 47 -4.45 -30.70 0.02
C ASP A 47 -2.96 -30.62 -0.38
N GLY A 48 -2.24 -29.65 0.17
CA GLY A 48 -0.81 -29.43 -0.11
C GLY A 48 -0.52 -28.88 -1.51
N LYS A 49 -1.52 -28.37 -2.22
CA LYS A 49 -1.35 -27.75 -3.54
C LYS A 49 -1.84 -26.31 -3.51
N ASN A 50 -1.12 -25.46 -4.23
CA ASN A 50 -1.57 -24.10 -4.46
C ASN A 50 -2.88 -24.12 -5.24
N GLN A 51 -3.86 -23.35 -4.76
CA GLN A 51 -5.15 -23.21 -5.41
C GLN A 51 -5.36 -21.72 -5.74
N PRO A 52 -5.93 -21.41 -6.90
CA PRO A 52 -6.28 -20.05 -7.22
C PRO A 52 -7.40 -19.55 -6.30
N ARG A 53 -7.31 -18.29 -5.90
CA ARG A 53 -8.39 -17.57 -5.24
C ARG A 53 -9.12 -16.75 -6.27
N TYR A 54 -10.42 -16.83 -6.27
CA TYR A 54 -11.27 -16.08 -7.19
C TYR A 54 -12.18 -15.14 -6.41
N THR A 55 -12.36 -13.94 -6.95
CA THR A 55 -13.32 -12.97 -6.45
C THR A 55 -14.13 -12.40 -7.60
N PRO A 56 -15.41 -12.05 -7.40
CA PRO A 56 -16.12 -11.27 -8.39
C PRO A 56 -15.55 -9.85 -8.46
N TYR A 57 -15.48 -9.28 -9.65
CA TYR A 57 -15.29 -7.85 -9.84
C TYR A 57 -16.55 -7.23 -10.45
N HIS A 58 -16.72 -5.94 -10.25
CA HIS A 58 -17.96 -5.24 -10.57
C HIS A 58 -17.77 -4.30 -11.77
N ILE A 59 -18.86 -3.95 -12.40
CA ILE A 59 -18.89 -2.85 -13.35
C ILE A 59 -18.60 -1.56 -12.56
N PRO A 60 -17.75 -0.63 -13.09
CA PRO A 60 -17.43 0.62 -12.43
C PRO A 60 -18.67 1.34 -11.87
N HIS A 61 -18.58 1.79 -10.62
CA HIS A 61 -19.65 2.53 -9.90
C HIS A 61 -21.02 1.80 -9.81
N ARG A 62 -21.02 0.47 -9.95
CA ARG A 62 -22.23 -0.36 -9.89
C ARG A 62 -22.04 -1.57 -8.98
N THR A 63 -23.14 -2.25 -8.71
CA THR A 63 -23.15 -3.49 -7.92
C THR A 63 -23.27 -4.76 -8.77
N GLU A 64 -23.41 -4.60 -10.08
CA GLU A 64 -23.50 -5.73 -11.01
C GLU A 64 -22.13 -6.39 -11.17
N VAL A 65 -22.09 -7.70 -11.03
CA VAL A 65 -20.88 -8.48 -11.25
C VAL A 65 -20.54 -8.47 -12.74
N ALA A 66 -19.34 -7.98 -13.07
CA ALA A 66 -18.81 -8.00 -14.43
C ALA A 66 -18.17 -9.34 -14.77
N GLY A 67 -17.51 -9.98 -13.79
CA GLY A 67 -16.83 -11.25 -13.98
C GLY A 67 -16.18 -11.76 -12.71
N PHE A 68 -15.31 -12.77 -12.86
CA PHE A 68 -14.49 -13.32 -11.78
C PHE A 68 -13.03 -13.22 -12.15
N MET A 69 -12.24 -12.71 -11.23
CA MET A 69 -10.79 -12.58 -11.38
C MET A 69 -10.06 -13.49 -10.40
N THR A 70 -8.83 -13.85 -10.75
CA THR A 70 -7.90 -14.51 -9.83
C THR A 70 -7.17 -13.44 -9.03
N ILE A 71 -7.17 -13.56 -7.71
CA ILE A 71 -6.38 -12.65 -6.86
C ILE A 71 -4.92 -13.10 -6.93
N LEU A 72 -4.07 -12.30 -7.57
CA LEU A 72 -2.65 -12.56 -7.73
C LEU A 72 -1.79 -11.82 -6.71
N HIS A 73 -2.40 -10.86 -5.99
CA HIS A 73 -1.75 -9.87 -5.14
C HIS A 73 -0.76 -8.94 -5.87
N GLY A 74 -0.49 -7.81 -5.27
CA GLY A 74 0.17 -6.69 -5.94
C GLY A 74 -0.85 -5.77 -6.56
N ASP A 75 -0.47 -5.07 -7.60
CA ASP A 75 -1.21 -3.93 -8.12
C ASP A 75 -1.44 -2.87 -7.02
N ASP A 76 -0.48 -2.79 -6.08
CA ASP A 76 -0.58 -1.97 -4.88
C ASP A 76 0.29 -0.71 -4.99
N ARG A 77 -0.22 0.41 -4.49
CA ARG A 77 0.41 1.73 -4.53
C ARG A 77 0.62 2.26 -3.12
N PHE A 78 1.84 2.74 -2.86
CA PHE A 78 2.22 3.32 -1.56
C PHE A 78 2.87 4.67 -1.80
N TYR A 79 2.12 5.76 -1.63
CA TYR A 79 2.62 7.10 -1.88
C TYR A 79 2.49 8.01 -0.67
N ASN A 80 3.56 8.74 -0.36
CA ASN A 80 3.57 9.78 0.67
C ASN A 80 3.13 9.30 2.06
N ASN A 81 3.31 8.02 2.41
CA ASN A 81 2.99 7.51 3.73
C ASN A 81 4.17 7.69 4.70
N ILE A 82 3.88 7.67 5.99
CA ILE A 82 4.87 7.61 7.06
C ILE A 82 4.73 6.27 7.78
N PHE A 83 5.83 5.51 7.82
CA PHE A 83 5.95 4.24 8.51
C PHE A 83 6.89 4.38 9.71
N VAL A 84 6.42 4.06 10.91
CA VAL A 84 7.22 4.15 12.13
C VAL A 84 7.22 2.79 12.84
N GLN A 85 8.41 2.20 13.00
CA GLN A 85 8.56 0.96 13.80
C GLN A 85 8.40 1.30 15.28
N ASN A 86 7.19 1.17 15.81
CA ASN A 86 6.86 1.56 17.19
C ASN A 86 7.00 0.40 18.19
N GLN A 87 7.02 -0.84 17.72
CA GLN A 87 7.18 -2.04 18.54
C GLN A 87 8.46 -2.78 18.13
N PRO A 88 9.18 -3.38 19.08
CA PRO A 88 10.29 -4.26 18.75
C PRO A 88 9.82 -5.38 17.82
N VAL A 89 10.65 -5.73 16.83
CA VAL A 89 10.43 -6.94 16.03
C VAL A 89 10.78 -8.14 16.91
N GLU A 90 9.77 -8.92 17.27
CA GLU A 90 9.98 -10.18 18.00
C GLU A 90 10.32 -11.28 16.98
N GLU A 91 11.30 -12.13 17.29
CA GLU A 91 11.51 -13.35 16.53
C GLU A 91 10.37 -14.32 16.87
N VAL A 92 9.37 -14.38 16.00
CA VAL A 92 8.29 -15.37 16.14
C VAL A 92 8.72 -16.64 15.42
N GLU A 93 8.91 -17.73 16.17
CA GLU A 93 9.00 -19.05 15.57
C GLU A 93 7.67 -19.38 14.87
N VAL A 94 7.68 -19.34 13.53
CA VAL A 94 6.53 -19.79 12.73
C VAL A 94 6.41 -21.29 12.88
N LYS A 95 5.44 -21.76 13.65
CA LYS A 95 5.11 -23.18 13.72
C LYS A 95 4.35 -23.56 12.47
N GLU A 96 4.75 -24.66 11.81
CA GLU A 96 4.12 -25.16 10.58
C GLU A 96 2.60 -25.34 10.66
N ASP A 97 2.05 -25.53 11.88
CA ASP A 97 0.61 -25.74 12.13
C ASP A 97 -0.22 -24.44 12.22
N MET A 98 0.41 -23.28 12.23
CA MET A 98 -0.30 -22.02 12.53
C MET A 98 -0.96 -21.39 11.32
N GLY A 99 -1.05 -22.07 10.22
CA GLY A 99 -1.80 -21.63 9.02
C GLY A 99 -1.57 -20.15 8.64
N MET A 100 -2.04 -19.75 7.48
CA MET A 100 -1.92 -18.38 6.91
C MET A 100 -2.28 -17.20 7.83
N MET A 101 -2.90 -17.45 8.97
CA MET A 101 -3.41 -16.40 9.86
C MET A 101 -2.36 -15.81 10.82
N MET A 102 -1.19 -16.43 10.94
CA MET A 102 -0.24 -16.12 12.03
C MET A 102 1.16 -15.70 11.58
N ALA A 103 1.46 -15.72 10.30
CA ALA A 103 2.71 -15.16 9.77
C ALA A 103 2.56 -13.64 9.60
N ASP A 104 2.17 -12.95 10.66
CA ASP A 104 2.13 -11.50 10.63
C ASP A 104 3.57 -10.99 10.58
N ASN A 105 3.93 -10.36 9.47
CA ASN A 105 5.17 -9.60 9.40
C ASN A 105 5.11 -8.50 10.46
N GLN A 106 6.08 -8.49 11.37
CA GLN A 106 6.14 -7.48 12.43
C GLN A 106 6.97 -6.26 12.02
N VAL A 107 7.65 -6.34 10.87
CA VAL A 107 8.41 -5.20 10.33
C VAL A 107 7.44 -4.22 9.70
N VAL A 108 7.43 -3.00 10.21
CA VAL A 108 6.62 -1.91 9.65
C VAL A 108 7.23 -1.43 8.33
N GLY A 109 6.39 -1.09 7.39
CA GLY A 109 6.78 -0.58 6.07
C GLY A 109 6.45 -1.52 4.93
N THR A 110 7.00 -1.24 3.76
CA THR A 110 6.65 -1.89 2.50
C THR A 110 7.58 -3.06 2.11
N SER A 111 8.55 -3.43 2.95
CA SER A 111 9.48 -4.54 2.66
C SER A 111 8.80 -5.92 2.54
N VAL A 112 7.57 -6.07 3.00
CA VAL A 112 6.75 -7.28 2.77
C VAL A 112 6.52 -7.53 1.27
N PHE A 113 6.70 -6.52 0.43
CA PHE A 113 6.59 -6.61 -1.02
C PHE A 113 7.93 -6.78 -1.75
N ASP A 114 9.03 -7.13 -1.05
CA ASP A 114 10.37 -7.20 -1.64
C ASP A 114 10.50 -8.19 -2.82
N ASP A 115 9.68 -9.21 -2.86
CA ASP A 115 9.62 -10.20 -3.95
C ASP A 115 8.61 -9.85 -5.06
N TYR A 116 7.96 -8.69 -4.97
CA TYR A 116 7.03 -8.21 -6.00
C TYR A 116 7.79 -7.47 -7.11
N PRO A 117 7.32 -7.57 -8.38
CA PRO A 117 7.95 -6.88 -9.50
C PRO A 117 7.64 -5.39 -9.52
N THR A 118 8.49 -4.61 -10.21
CA THR A 118 8.07 -3.32 -10.79
C THR A 118 7.18 -3.55 -12.00
N PHE A 119 6.54 -2.48 -12.50
CA PHE A 119 5.76 -2.58 -13.73
C PHE A 119 6.61 -3.04 -14.93
N GLU A 120 7.82 -2.53 -15.07
CA GLU A 120 8.71 -2.88 -16.17
C GLU A 120 9.13 -4.36 -16.11
N GLU A 121 9.44 -4.88 -14.92
CA GLU A 121 9.78 -6.28 -14.72
C GLU A 121 8.60 -7.20 -15.02
N TRP A 122 7.41 -6.84 -14.56
CA TRP A 122 6.19 -7.59 -14.81
C TRP A 122 5.80 -7.58 -16.28
N TYR A 123 5.92 -6.42 -16.94
CA TYR A 123 5.52 -6.25 -18.34
C TYR A 123 6.52 -6.83 -19.35
N ALA A 124 7.78 -6.98 -18.96
CA ALA A 124 8.85 -7.44 -19.87
C ALA A 124 8.51 -8.71 -20.68
N PRO A 125 7.90 -9.77 -20.11
CA PRO A 125 7.51 -10.97 -20.88
C PRO A 125 6.42 -10.69 -21.93
N PHE A 126 5.56 -9.71 -21.70
CA PHE A 126 4.45 -9.35 -22.58
C PHE A 126 4.89 -8.39 -23.70
N LYS A 127 5.95 -7.64 -23.48
CA LYS A 127 6.48 -6.67 -24.44
C LYS A 127 6.85 -7.31 -25.79
N GLU A 128 7.28 -8.56 -25.78
CA GLU A 128 7.62 -9.32 -27.01
C GLU A 128 6.38 -9.63 -27.86
N LEU A 129 5.18 -9.44 -27.31
CA LEU A 129 3.90 -9.73 -27.97
C LEU A 129 3.32 -8.52 -28.69
N GLU A 130 3.84 -7.33 -28.40
CA GLU A 130 3.36 -6.10 -29.01
C GLU A 130 3.41 -6.18 -30.53
N GLY A 131 2.29 -5.89 -31.19
CA GLY A 131 2.16 -5.92 -32.65
C GLY A 131 2.10 -7.30 -33.28
N LYS A 132 2.13 -8.40 -32.52
CA LYS A 132 1.98 -9.76 -33.03
C LYS A 132 0.52 -10.18 -33.10
N ALA A 133 0.17 -10.99 -34.09
CA ALA A 133 -1.17 -11.59 -34.14
C ALA A 133 -1.28 -12.76 -33.16
N ALA A 134 -2.48 -12.99 -32.60
CA ALA A 134 -2.72 -14.05 -31.59
C ALA A 134 -2.20 -15.45 -32.01
N LYS A 135 -2.24 -15.78 -33.29
CA LYS A 135 -1.69 -17.05 -33.84
C LYS A 135 -0.16 -17.19 -33.75
N GLU A 136 0.55 -16.09 -33.46
CA GLU A 136 2.01 -16.04 -33.33
C GLU A 136 2.45 -16.23 -31.89
N PHE A 137 1.50 -16.37 -30.95
CA PHE A 137 1.75 -16.53 -29.53
C PHE A 137 1.81 -18.00 -29.14
N ASP A 138 2.76 -18.31 -28.28
CA ASP A 138 2.77 -19.55 -27.54
C ASP A 138 2.06 -19.31 -26.18
N MET A 139 0.77 -19.57 -26.13
CA MET A 139 -0.06 -19.35 -24.92
C MET A 139 0.49 -20.12 -23.71
N MET A 140 1.14 -21.26 -23.90
CA MET A 140 1.71 -22.02 -22.78
C MET A 140 2.90 -21.30 -22.14
N LYS A 141 3.66 -20.53 -22.89
CA LYS A 141 4.75 -19.72 -22.35
C LYS A 141 4.27 -18.50 -21.57
N LEU A 142 3.04 -18.04 -21.81
CA LEU A 142 2.47 -16.89 -21.14
C LEU A 142 1.76 -17.25 -19.83
N MET A 143 1.45 -18.51 -19.60
CA MET A 143 0.72 -18.90 -18.37
C MET A 143 1.49 -18.54 -17.10
N GLY A 144 2.81 -18.76 -17.07
CA GLY A 144 3.61 -18.39 -15.90
C GLY A 144 3.58 -16.89 -15.60
N PRO A 145 3.97 -16.02 -16.58
CA PRO A 145 3.86 -14.57 -16.41
C PRO A 145 2.45 -14.07 -16.10
N HIS A 146 1.42 -14.65 -16.71
CA HIS A 146 0.01 -14.26 -16.47
C HIS A 146 -0.43 -14.50 -15.03
N PHE A 147 0.03 -15.57 -14.38
CA PHE A 147 -0.28 -15.89 -13.00
C PHE A 147 0.79 -15.45 -11.98
N ALA A 148 1.74 -14.63 -12.41
CA ALA A 148 2.72 -14.04 -11.50
C ALA A 148 2.07 -12.92 -10.65
N LYS A 149 2.73 -12.59 -9.53
CA LYS A 149 2.36 -11.43 -8.72
C LYS A 149 2.35 -10.16 -9.58
N LEU A 150 1.37 -9.31 -9.35
CA LEU A 150 1.23 -8.02 -10.01
C LEU A 150 2.26 -7.01 -9.49
N PRO A 151 2.51 -5.91 -10.20
CA PRO A 151 3.48 -4.89 -9.79
C PRO A 151 3.13 -4.21 -8.47
N VAL A 152 4.15 -3.58 -7.87
CA VAL A 152 4.00 -2.64 -6.76
C VAL A 152 4.64 -1.31 -7.16
N TRP A 153 4.03 -0.21 -6.75
CA TRP A 153 4.53 1.15 -6.90
C TRP A 153 4.70 1.77 -5.53
N ALA A 154 5.83 2.41 -5.30
CA ALA A 154 6.08 3.13 -4.05
C ALA A 154 6.94 4.36 -4.32
N GLY A 155 6.61 5.47 -3.64
CA GLY A 155 7.36 6.70 -3.74
C GLY A 155 6.92 7.75 -2.72
N GLY A 156 7.84 8.64 -2.35
CA GLY A 156 7.57 9.71 -1.39
C GLY A 156 7.35 9.25 0.05
N ASN A 157 7.57 7.97 0.36
CA ASN A 157 7.33 7.44 1.70
C ASN A 157 8.48 7.77 2.67
N VAL A 158 8.15 7.76 3.95
CA VAL A 158 9.08 7.99 5.07
C VAL A 158 9.11 6.75 5.96
N TYR A 159 10.31 6.27 6.31
CA TYR A 159 10.53 5.07 7.12
C TYR A 159 11.41 5.40 8.33
N LEU A 160 10.87 5.25 9.53
CA LEU A 160 11.48 5.71 10.77
C LEU A 160 11.58 4.58 11.80
N ASN A 161 12.51 4.71 12.75
CA ASN A 161 12.74 3.77 13.85
C ASN A 161 13.05 2.32 13.40
N GLY A 162 13.56 2.13 12.18
CA GLY A 162 13.82 0.80 11.63
C GLY A 162 12.69 0.21 10.78
N ALA A 163 11.65 0.98 10.46
CA ALA A 163 10.72 0.65 9.40
C ALA A 163 11.47 0.49 8.07
N LYS A 164 11.00 -0.41 7.20
CA LYS A 164 11.74 -0.79 6.00
C LYS A 164 10.97 -0.52 4.73
N ALA A 165 11.63 0.18 3.81
CA ALA A 165 11.14 0.40 2.46
C ALA A 165 11.17 -0.88 1.63
N TRP A 166 10.30 -0.98 0.64
CA TRP A 166 10.44 -1.91 -0.47
C TRP A 166 11.77 -1.66 -1.19
N LYS A 167 12.53 -2.73 -1.42
CA LYS A 167 13.91 -2.62 -1.94
C LYS A 167 14.04 -1.94 -3.30
N LYS A 168 12.94 -1.79 -4.05
CA LYS A 168 12.90 -1.14 -5.36
C LYS A 168 12.37 0.29 -5.32
N GLU A 169 11.95 0.78 -4.16
CA GLU A 169 11.56 2.17 -3.98
C GLU A 169 12.81 3.08 -3.98
N THR A 170 12.82 4.11 -4.81
CA THR A 170 13.97 5.00 -5.00
C THR A 170 13.77 6.40 -4.44
N GLU A 171 12.53 6.84 -4.26
CA GLU A 171 12.18 8.16 -3.75
C GLU A 171 11.57 8.03 -2.36
N ASN A 172 12.41 8.01 -1.32
CA ASN A 172 11.97 7.89 0.06
C ASN A 172 12.96 8.56 1.03
N LEU A 173 12.50 8.74 2.27
CA LEU A 173 13.33 9.10 3.40
C LEU A 173 13.40 7.90 4.36
N VAL A 174 14.61 7.43 4.67
CA VAL A 174 14.84 6.41 5.70
C VAL A 174 15.71 6.98 6.79
N ASP A 175 15.22 7.01 8.02
CA ASP A 175 15.99 7.43 9.20
C ASP A 175 15.79 6.44 10.36
N SER A 176 16.87 5.79 10.75
CA SER A 176 16.93 4.85 11.89
C SER A 176 17.78 5.39 13.05
N GLU A 177 18.42 6.55 12.88
CA GLU A 177 19.34 7.12 13.86
C GLU A 177 18.64 8.09 14.82
N ASN A 178 17.65 8.83 14.31
CA ASN A 178 16.89 9.81 15.07
C ASN A 178 15.56 9.22 15.56
N PRO A 179 15.45 8.81 16.83
CA PRO A 179 14.26 8.12 17.33
C PRO A 179 13.04 9.03 17.32
N VAL A 180 11.98 8.57 16.67
CA VAL A 180 10.67 9.19 16.67
C VAL A 180 9.81 8.60 17.78
N LYS A 181 9.11 9.47 18.50
CA LYS A 181 8.11 9.11 19.52
C LYS A 181 6.75 9.60 19.06
N ILE A 182 5.75 8.75 19.20
CA ILE A 182 4.36 9.08 18.94
C ILE A 182 3.56 8.65 20.16
N GLU A 183 2.96 9.61 20.81
CA GLU A 183 2.20 9.43 22.04
C GLU A 183 0.78 9.98 21.84
N VAL A 184 -0.22 9.14 22.09
CA VAL A 184 -1.61 9.57 22.12
C VAL A 184 -1.88 10.18 23.49
N VAL A 185 -2.38 11.40 23.50
CA VAL A 185 -2.73 12.14 24.71
C VAL A 185 -4.24 12.32 24.77
N GLU A 186 -4.84 11.79 25.83
CA GLU A 186 -6.27 11.95 26.12
C GLU A 186 -6.43 12.96 27.25
N ASP A 187 -7.22 14.01 27.03
CA ASP A 187 -7.56 15.01 28.02
C ASP A 187 -9.07 15.28 27.99
N GLY A 188 -9.79 14.56 28.83
CA GLY A 188 -11.26 14.59 28.85
C GLY A 188 -11.84 14.03 27.55
N ASP A 189 -12.56 14.89 26.82
CA ASP A 189 -13.16 14.52 25.52
C ASP A 189 -12.24 14.83 24.31
N HIS A 190 -10.98 15.19 24.57
CA HIS A 190 -10.03 15.57 23.56
C HIS A 190 -8.95 14.52 23.40
N VAL A 191 -8.62 14.19 22.14
CA VAL A 191 -7.51 13.30 21.80
C VAL A 191 -6.55 14.05 20.87
N SER A 192 -5.27 13.98 21.19
CA SER A 192 -4.21 14.58 20.38
C SER A 192 -2.99 13.65 20.25
N ILE A 193 -2.09 13.96 19.33
CA ILE A 193 -0.80 13.29 19.17
C ILE A 193 0.31 14.25 19.58
N ARG A 194 1.18 13.77 20.47
CA ARG A 194 2.44 14.43 20.78
C ARG A 194 3.57 13.67 20.09
N THR A 195 4.36 14.38 19.28
CA THR A 195 5.43 13.73 18.49
C THR A 195 6.55 14.70 18.15
N ASN A 196 7.76 14.15 17.94
CA ASN A 196 8.89 14.84 17.33
C ASN A 196 9.08 14.46 15.84
N LEU A 197 8.10 13.85 15.23
CA LEU A 197 8.11 13.34 13.86
C LEU A 197 8.61 14.38 12.84
N PHE A 198 8.11 15.60 12.94
CA PHE A 198 8.40 16.67 11.99
C PHE A 198 9.82 17.21 12.11
N ASP A 199 10.45 17.10 13.29
CA ASP A 199 11.86 17.46 13.46
C ASP A 199 12.77 16.47 12.74
N VAL A 200 12.38 15.20 12.70
CA VAL A 200 13.11 14.13 12.01
C VAL A 200 12.89 14.16 10.49
N ILE A 201 11.66 14.39 10.04
CA ILE A 201 11.35 14.55 8.60
C ILE A 201 12.05 15.78 8.02
N GLY A 202 12.20 16.86 8.82
CA GLY A 202 12.87 18.08 8.40
C GLY A 202 12.29 18.71 7.14
N ASP A 203 13.18 18.97 6.17
CA ASP A 203 12.82 19.61 4.90
C ASP A 203 12.42 18.61 3.79
N TYR A 204 12.28 17.32 4.12
CA TYR A 204 11.84 16.34 3.12
C TYR A 204 10.40 16.64 2.67
N ARG A 205 10.23 16.78 1.38
CA ARG A 205 8.95 17.05 0.72
C ARG A 205 8.81 16.18 -0.51
N THR A 206 7.56 16.01 -0.95
CA THR A 206 7.17 15.15 -2.07
C THR A 206 6.26 15.90 -3.05
N GLY A 207 5.89 15.25 -4.13
CA GLY A 207 4.89 15.76 -5.07
C GLY A 207 3.44 15.47 -4.63
N MET A 208 2.53 16.21 -5.22
CA MET A 208 1.10 15.99 -5.08
C MET A 208 0.70 14.69 -5.78
N ILE A 209 -0.13 13.89 -5.13
CA ILE A 209 -0.68 12.66 -5.69
C ILE A 209 -2.07 12.93 -6.25
N SER A 210 -2.42 12.25 -7.34
CA SER A 210 -3.72 12.36 -8.01
C SER A 210 -4.17 11.02 -8.58
N SER A 211 -5.39 10.97 -9.11
CA SER A 211 -5.89 9.82 -9.88
C SER A 211 -4.95 9.43 -11.02
N ASP A 212 -4.32 10.38 -11.70
CA ASP A 212 -3.34 10.11 -12.76
C ASP A 212 -2.07 9.44 -12.22
N THR A 213 -1.63 9.80 -11.01
CA THR A 213 -0.50 9.14 -10.34
C THR A 213 -0.82 7.69 -9.99
N LEU A 214 -2.03 7.43 -9.52
CA LEU A 214 -2.47 6.09 -9.12
C LEU A 214 -2.81 5.19 -10.32
N GLY A 215 -3.29 5.77 -11.41
CA GLY A 215 -3.68 5.03 -12.62
C GLY A 215 -4.95 4.19 -12.43
N GLU A 216 -4.94 3.00 -12.99
CA GLU A 216 -6.05 2.06 -12.97
C GLU A 216 -5.68 0.78 -12.21
N ALA A 217 -6.65 0.20 -11.49
CA ALA A 217 -6.53 -1.15 -10.97
C ALA A 217 -6.57 -2.14 -12.15
N PHE A 218 -5.61 -3.08 -12.15
CA PHE A 218 -5.31 -3.89 -13.33
C PHE A 218 -6.49 -4.72 -13.83
N GLU A 219 -7.06 -5.56 -12.99
CA GLU A 219 -8.06 -6.54 -13.45
C GLU A 219 -9.43 -5.92 -13.72
N PRO A 220 -9.97 -5.01 -12.86
CA PRO A 220 -11.25 -4.37 -13.14
C PRO A 220 -11.14 -3.25 -14.19
N GLU A 221 -9.93 -2.82 -14.58
CA GLU A 221 -9.69 -1.66 -15.45
C GLU A 221 -10.42 -0.40 -14.93
N GLU A 222 -10.40 -0.21 -13.61
CA GLU A 222 -11.05 0.91 -12.93
C GLU A 222 -10.01 1.89 -12.38
N ARG A 223 -10.24 3.18 -12.62
CA ARG A 223 -9.41 4.26 -12.06
C ARG A 223 -9.67 4.41 -10.55
N PHE A 224 -8.65 4.95 -9.86
CA PHE A 224 -8.84 5.48 -8.51
C PHE A 224 -9.49 6.86 -8.62
N GLU A 225 -10.80 6.92 -8.41
CA GLU A 225 -11.62 8.13 -8.59
C GLU A 225 -12.71 8.23 -7.51
N THR A 226 -13.41 9.37 -7.48
CA THR A 226 -14.54 9.55 -6.56
C THR A 226 -15.69 8.62 -6.93
N PRO A 227 -16.68 8.40 -6.02
CA PRO A 227 -17.88 7.63 -6.35
C PRO A 227 -18.70 8.20 -7.52
N ASP A 228 -18.50 9.46 -7.87
CA ASP A 228 -19.17 10.12 -8.99
C ASP A 228 -18.34 10.06 -10.30
N GLY A 229 -17.17 9.41 -10.27
CA GLY A 229 -16.30 9.24 -11.43
C GLY A 229 -15.39 10.44 -11.73
N GLU A 230 -15.17 11.31 -10.75
CA GLU A 230 -14.30 12.47 -10.88
C GLU A 230 -12.88 12.16 -10.40
N ASP A 231 -11.88 12.79 -11.01
CA ASP A 231 -10.50 12.66 -10.58
C ASP A 231 -10.29 13.17 -9.16
N ILE A 232 -9.47 12.43 -8.39
CA ILE A 232 -9.06 12.80 -7.04
C ILE A 232 -7.74 13.56 -7.12
N LEU A 233 -7.66 14.67 -6.39
CA LEU A 233 -6.41 15.33 -6.01
C LEU A 233 -6.28 15.22 -4.49
N PHE A 234 -5.15 14.65 -4.01
CA PHE A 234 -4.94 14.45 -2.56
C PHE A 234 -4.40 15.73 -1.90
N ASP A 235 -5.10 16.84 -2.11
CA ASP A 235 -4.71 18.17 -1.63
C ASP A 235 -5.27 18.52 -0.24
N MET A 236 -6.07 17.66 0.37
CA MET A 236 -6.60 17.83 1.72
C MET A 236 -5.90 16.89 2.69
N ASP A 237 -5.68 17.37 3.91
CA ASP A 237 -5.13 16.56 5.01
C ASP A 237 -6.23 15.93 5.89
N TYR A 238 -5.81 15.19 6.94
CA TYR A 238 -6.71 14.57 7.91
C TYR A 238 -7.69 15.54 8.55
N ALA A 239 -7.26 16.78 8.82
CA ALA A 239 -8.07 17.82 9.47
C ALA A 239 -8.84 18.72 8.49
N GLY A 240 -8.73 18.46 7.18
CA GLY A 240 -9.37 19.26 6.13
C GLY A 240 -8.60 20.53 5.75
N ASN A 241 -7.29 20.60 6.05
CA ASN A 241 -6.44 21.69 5.60
C ASN A 241 -5.88 21.39 4.21
N HIS A 242 -5.75 22.42 3.37
CA HIS A 242 -5.13 22.27 2.07
C HIS A 242 -3.61 22.06 2.17
N ARG A 243 -3.10 21.11 1.41
CA ARG A 243 -1.66 20.90 1.20
C ARG A 243 -1.15 21.91 0.18
N GLY A 244 0.06 22.41 0.42
CA GLY A 244 0.78 23.25 -0.57
C GLY A 244 1.35 22.42 -1.71
N THR A 245 2.17 23.07 -2.54
CA THR A 245 2.89 22.42 -3.66
C THR A 245 4.04 21.53 -3.18
N ASP A 246 4.66 21.88 -2.07
CA ASP A 246 5.72 21.10 -1.41
C ASP A 246 5.04 20.23 -0.33
N VAL A 247 4.68 19.02 -0.72
CA VAL A 247 3.79 18.17 0.05
C VAL A 247 4.55 17.48 1.18
N LEU A 248 4.05 17.61 2.40
CA LEU A 248 4.51 16.83 3.55
C LEU A 248 3.93 15.41 3.47
N PRO A 249 4.74 14.34 3.57
CA PRO A 249 4.21 12.99 3.71
C PRO A 249 3.37 12.81 4.98
N GLY A 250 2.48 11.82 4.97
CA GLY A 250 1.60 11.51 6.09
C GLY A 250 0.31 12.31 6.09
N PRO A 251 -0.52 12.14 7.14
CA PRO A 251 -1.90 12.59 7.16
C PRO A 251 -2.07 14.09 7.42
N PHE A 252 -1.01 14.84 7.71
CA PHE A 252 -1.08 16.25 8.05
C PHE A 252 -0.43 17.13 6.98
N ALA A 253 -1.03 18.29 6.68
CA ALA A 253 -0.50 19.23 5.72
C ALA A 253 0.77 19.93 6.21
N ASP A 254 0.86 20.15 7.52
CA ASP A 254 1.99 20.78 8.19
C ASP A 254 2.09 20.37 9.68
N ARG A 255 3.07 20.91 10.39
CA ARG A 255 3.28 20.65 11.82
C ARG A 255 2.13 21.17 12.68
N GLU A 256 1.59 22.34 12.37
CA GLU A 256 0.53 22.97 13.16
C GLU A 256 -0.76 22.12 13.11
N ALA A 257 -1.07 21.56 11.93
CA ALA A 257 -2.19 20.64 11.75
C ALA A 257 -2.04 19.37 12.60
N ALA A 258 -0.80 18.87 12.76
CA ALA A 258 -0.54 17.67 13.56
C ALA A 258 -0.64 17.90 15.07
N GLU A 259 -0.37 19.11 15.53
CA GLU A 259 -0.52 19.51 16.94
C GLU A 259 -1.99 19.83 17.29
N ALA A 260 -2.86 19.89 16.29
CA ALA A 260 -4.28 20.11 16.49
C ALA A 260 -4.95 18.88 17.11
N GLN A 261 -6.10 19.13 17.72
CA GLN A 261 -6.95 18.10 18.30
C GLN A 261 -7.45 17.14 17.20
N LEU A 262 -7.31 15.84 17.43
CA LEU A 262 -7.81 14.81 16.49
C LEU A 262 -9.34 14.66 16.59
N TRP A 263 -9.91 14.80 17.79
CA TRP A 263 -11.34 14.97 18.08
C TRP A 263 -11.61 15.47 19.49
#